data_d3d80fa197794dd7353a140386a7b5b1
#
_entry.id   d3d80fa197794dd7353a140386a7b5b1
#
_cell.length_a   1.000
_cell.length_b   1.000
_cell.length_c   1.000
_cell.angle_alpha   90.00
_cell.angle_beta   90.00
_cell.angle_gamma   90.00
#
_symmetry.space_group_name_H-M   'P 1'
#
loop_
_entity.id
_entity.type
_entity.pdbx_description
1 polymer ?
#
loop_
_entity_poly.entity_id
_entity_poly.type
_entity_poly.pdbx_seq_one_letter_code
_entity_poly.pdbx_strand_id
1 'polypeptide(L)'
;MKLRILLTLYIIIGLPIALLAQRRQLQEARAIIKSGKNYDQAEKMMTKLLNDSANLHNPRIYDMWLLSVEKQYDQMNEAMYKKKTVDTTKFFNLTRRLFTIGERLDSLDMRPDKKGRVNLSYRSDNARRLATYRPNLYFGGAYHLRKDQLQTAYDCFEMYLDCDRQPLFTGYDFEKNDPRMATVAYWATYTGYRMGDPILTLRYAKEARRDTSKLEYTLQYVAQAWLKLKDSDSYVKTLQEGVAQFPKSPYFFPRLMDYYMEKGNYEKGLSYAECALQTDSLNELFLLAKSTMLLNLGRYTDCLEASERLIKVNNQMADAYYNAGTACLNIAMNMDSRRQKKQIRKMYQKAQPFMESYRQLMPDAKDKWGPSLYRIYFNLNLGRQFDEIDKILKK
;
A
#
# COMPACT_ATOMS: atom_id res chain seq x y z
N MET A 1 -65.78 10.54 7.63
CA MET A 1 -65.65 10.27 9.08
C MET A 1 -65.45 8.79 9.40
N LYS A 2 -66.30 7.89 8.88
CA LYS A 2 -66.19 6.42 9.18
C LYS A 2 -64.86 5.76 8.78
N LEU A 3 -64.23 6.17 7.66
CA LEU A 3 -62.95 5.59 7.19
C LEU A 3 -61.76 5.96 8.08
N ARG A 4 -61.75 7.20 8.65
CA ARG A 4 -60.69 7.62 9.59
C ARG A 4 -60.82 6.91 10.95
N ILE A 5 -62.06 6.62 11.39
CA ILE A 5 -62.31 5.87 12.64
C ILE A 5 -61.89 4.42 12.49
N LEU A 6 -62.13 3.78 11.33
CA LEU A 6 -61.65 2.41 11.07
C LEU A 6 -60.12 2.33 11.02
N LEU A 7 -59.43 3.33 10.41
CA LEU A 7 -57.95 3.35 10.33
C LEU A 7 -57.33 3.53 11.73
N THR A 8 -57.94 4.42 12.58
CA THR A 8 -57.47 4.60 13.98
C THR A 8 -57.75 3.37 14.84
N LEU A 9 -58.85 2.65 14.65
CA LEU A 9 -59.15 1.41 15.37
C LEU A 9 -58.16 0.30 14.96
N TYR A 10 -57.79 0.19 13.68
CA TYR A 10 -56.81 -0.76 13.17
C TYR A 10 -55.39 -0.53 13.72
N ILE A 11 -54.98 0.72 13.89
CA ILE A 11 -53.72 1.15 14.49
C ILE A 11 -53.69 0.83 16.00
N ILE A 12 -54.81 1.06 16.71
CA ILE A 12 -54.89 0.90 18.18
C ILE A 12 -54.91 -0.59 18.55
N ILE A 13 -55.48 -1.47 17.76
CA ILE A 13 -55.52 -2.93 18.02
C ILE A 13 -54.32 -3.64 17.49
N GLY A 14 -53.74 -3.23 16.36
CA GLY A 14 -52.59 -3.86 15.72
C GLY A 14 -51.26 -3.66 16.49
N LEU A 15 -51.05 -2.50 17.11
CA LEU A 15 -49.85 -2.20 17.87
C LEU A 15 -49.60 -3.10 19.09
N PRO A 16 -50.59 -3.40 19.96
CA PRO A 16 -50.39 -4.30 21.09
C PRO A 16 -50.16 -5.76 20.68
N ILE A 17 -50.78 -6.20 19.56
CA ILE A 17 -50.58 -7.57 19.04
C ILE A 17 -49.18 -7.76 18.50
N ALA A 18 -48.63 -6.79 17.75
CA ALA A 18 -47.25 -6.82 17.25
C ALA A 18 -46.22 -6.83 18.39
N LEU A 19 -46.44 -6.02 19.45
CA LEU A 19 -45.59 -6.00 20.65
C LEU A 19 -45.62 -7.29 21.45
N LEU A 20 -46.77 -7.96 21.52
CA LEU A 20 -46.93 -9.27 22.18
C LEU A 20 -46.21 -10.36 21.36
N ALA A 21 -46.35 -10.36 20.03
CA ALA A 21 -45.66 -11.29 19.15
C ALA A 21 -44.14 -11.15 19.24
N GLN A 22 -43.60 -9.92 19.27
CA GLN A 22 -42.19 -9.61 19.45
C GLN A 22 -41.68 -10.13 20.81
N ARG A 23 -42.39 -9.87 21.90
CA ARG A 23 -42.04 -10.37 23.24
C ARG A 23 -41.98 -11.89 23.29
N ARG A 24 -42.95 -12.57 22.66
CA ARG A 24 -42.99 -14.03 22.57
C ARG A 24 -41.76 -14.56 21.83
N GLN A 25 -41.43 -13.98 20.68
CA GLN A 25 -40.25 -14.40 19.88
C GLN A 25 -38.91 -14.16 20.65
N LEU A 26 -38.77 -13.06 21.38
CA LEU A 26 -37.61 -12.83 22.23
C LEU A 26 -37.51 -13.86 23.39
N GLN A 27 -38.63 -14.24 24.01
CA GLN A 27 -38.66 -15.29 25.04
C GLN A 27 -38.32 -16.66 24.48
N GLU A 28 -38.83 -17.01 23.30
CA GLU A 28 -38.53 -18.24 22.60
C GLU A 28 -37.04 -18.31 22.21
N ALA A 29 -36.46 -17.26 21.64
CA ALA A 29 -35.04 -17.19 21.35
C ALA A 29 -34.17 -17.37 22.62
N ARG A 30 -34.57 -16.77 23.75
CA ARG A 30 -33.91 -16.98 25.04
C ARG A 30 -33.99 -18.43 25.51
N ALA A 31 -35.13 -19.09 25.31
CA ALA A 31 -35.30 -20.50 25.68
C ALA A 31 -34.39 -21.39 24.81
N ILE A 32 -34.29 -21.13 23.52
CA ILE A 32 -33.37 -21.81 22.60
C ILE A 32 -31.93 -21.66 23.07
N ILE A 33 -31.48 -20.43 23.37
CA ILE A 33 -30.13 -20.17 23.85
C ILE A 33 -29.84 -20.91 25.17
N LYS A 34 -30.79 -20.91 26.11
CA LYS A 34 -30.67 -21.63 27.36
C LYS A 34 -30.62 -23.15 27.20
N SER A 35 -31.26 -23.68 26.15
CA SER A 35 -31.23 -25.13 25.90
C SER A 35 -29.85 -25.65 25.43
N GLY A 36 -28.92 -24.75 25.09
CA GLY A 36 -27.58 -25.11 24.64
C GLY A 36 -27.50 -25.65 23.20
N LYS A 37 -28.58 -25.56 22.43
CA LYS A 37 -28.68 -26.13 21.06
C LYS A 37 -29.37 -25.15 20.12
N ASN A 38 -29.13 -25.32 18.80
CA ASN A 38 -29.83 -24.59 17.72
C ASN A 38 -29.70 -23.07 17.81
N TYR A 39 -28.52 -22.56 18.16
CA TYR A 39 -28.27 -21.11 18.27
C TYR A 39 -28.53 -20.36 16.97
N ASP A 40 -28.32 -21.00 15.81
CA ASP A 40 -28.65 -20.48 14.48
C ASP A 40 -30.15 -20.23 14.29
N GLN A 41 -31.02 -21.02 14.94
CA GLN A 41 -32.46 -20.78 14.92
C GLN A 41 -32.80 -19.49 15.68
N ALA A 42 -32.22 -19.29 16.89
CA ALA A 42 -32.41 -18.06 17.64
C ALA A 42 -31.95 -16.84 16.83
N GLU A 43 -30.84 -16.94 16.13
CA GLU A 43 -30.35 -15.91 15.23
C GLU A 43 -31.35 -15.60 14.10
N LYS A 44 -31.84 -16.63 13.38
CA LYS A 44 -32.82 -16.47 12.30
C LYS A 44 -34.09 -15.79 12.79
N MET A 45 -34.49 -16.03 14.03
CA MET A 45 -35.66 -15.36 14.63
C MET A 45 -35.38 -13.86 14.80
N MET A 46 -34.20 -13.47 15.26
CA MET A 46 -33.84 -12.07 15.45
C MET A 46 -33.70 -11.31 14.12
N THR A 47 -33.02 -11.92 13.15
CA THR A 47 -32.90 -11.32 11.80
C THR A 47 -34.25 -11.18 11.10
N LYS A 48 -35.17 -12.13 11.31
CA LYS A 48 -36.55 -12.02 10.78
C LYS A 48 -37.32 -10.88 11.43
N LEU A 49 -37.15 -10.67 12.75
CA LEU A 49 -37.77 -9.50 13.43
C LEU A 49 -37.26 -8.18 12.88
N LEU A 50 -35.99 -8.09 12.49
CA LEU A 50 -35.37 -6.89 11.95
C LEU A 50 -35.79 -6.57 10.50
N ASN A 51 -36.51 -7.49 9.81
CA ASN A 51 -37.12 -7.18 8.52
C ASN A 51 -38.29 -6.20 8.63
N ASP A 52 -38.86 -6.05 9.82
CA ASP A 52 -39.88 -5.04 10.12
C ASP A 52 -39.19 -3.73 10.55
N SER A 53 -39.47 -2.65 9.84
CA SER A 53 -38.88 -1.33 10.09
C SER A 53 -39.15 -0.81 11.52
N ALA A 54 -40.28 -1.18 12.13
CA ALA A 54 -40.62 -0.82 13.52
C ALA A 54 -39.63 -1.41 14.54
N ASN A 55 -38.92 -2.48 14.18
CA ASN A 55 -37.99 -3.21 15.04
C ASN A 55 -36.53 -2.76 14.89
N LEU A 56 -36.18 -2.05 13.82
CA LEU A 56 -34.80 -1.65 13.48
C LEU A 56 -34.08 -0.83 14.57
N HIS A 57 -34.86 -0.27 15.50
CA HIS A 57 -34.33 0.57 16.59
C HIS A 57 -34.49 -0.07 17.99
N ASN A 58 -34.82 -1.36 18.06
CA ASN A 58 -35.00 -2.04 19.33
C ASN A 58 -33.70 -2.71 19.79
N PRO A 59 -32.97 -2.16 20.77
CA PRO A 59 -31.67 -2.68 21.21
C PRO A 59 -31.78 -4.11 21.76
N ARG A 60 -32.94 -4.53 22.33
CA ARG A 60 -33.13 -5.87 22.86
C ARG A 60 -33.06 -6.96 21.78
N ILE A 61 -33.45 -6.65 20.54
CA ILE A 61 -33.33 -7.59 19.42
C ILE A 61 -31.87 -7.76 19.04
N TYR A 62 -31.11 -6.68 18.97
CA TYR A 62 -29.66 -6.74 18.68
C TYR A 62 -28.86 -7.43 19.77
N ASP A 63 -29.19 -7.19 21.06
CA ASP A 63 -28.58 -7.90 22.19
C ASP A 63 -28.81 -9.42 22.10
N MET A 64 -30.04 -9.82 21.80
CA MET A 64 -30.36 -11.23 21.62
C MET A 64 -29.71 -11.83 20.37
N TRP A 65 -29.59 -11.05 19.30
CA TRP A 65 -28.88 -11.45 18.10
C TRP A 65 -27.38 -11.62 18.37
N LEU A 66 -26.75 -10.63 19.03
CA LEU A 66 -25.36 -10.71 19.45
C LEU A 66 -25.10 -11.97 20.29
N LEU A 67 -25.94 -12.22 21.28
CA LEU A 67 -25.82 -13.40 22.16
C LEU A 67 -25.95 -14.71 21.36
N SER A 68 -26.86 -14.78 20.39
CA SER A 68 -27.04 -16.00 19.56
C SER A 68 -25.83 -16.28 18.68
N VAL A 69 -25.19 -15.24 18.12
CA VAL A 69 -23.95 -15.36 17.32
C VAL A 69 -22.76 -15.70 18.23
N GLU A 70 -22.68 -15.10 19.41
CA GLU A 70 -21.65 -15.43 20.42
C GLU A 70 -21.70 -16.92 20.81
N LYS A 71 -22.88 -17.46 21.07
CA LYS A 71 -23.02 -18.89 21.40
C LYS A 71 -22.64 -19.82 20.25
N GLN A 72 -22.88 -19.44 18.99
CA GLN A 72 -22.37 -20.19 17.84
C GLN A 72 -20.85 -20.14 17.78
N TYR A 73 -20.26 -18.96 18.02
CA TYR A 73 -18.80 -18.78 18.08
C TYR A 73 -18.20 -19.63 19.19
N ASP A 74 -18.74 -19.55 20.44
CA ASP A 74 -18.27 -20.32 21.60
C ASP A 74 -18.29 -21.84 21.30
N GLN A 75 -19.36 -22.33 20.69
CA GLN A 75 -19.49 -23.75 20.32
C GLN A 75 -18.41 -24.17 19.32
N MET A 76 -18.12 -23.34 18.32
CA MET A 76 -17.07 -23.64 17.35
C MET A 76 -15.68 -23.53 17.97
N ASN A 77 -15.44 -22.53 18.82
CA ASN A 77 -14.17 -22.34 19.52
C ASN A 77 -13.89 -23.54 20.47
N GLU A 78 -14.90 -24.03 21.19
CA GLU A 78 -14.79 -25.21 22.02
C GLU A 78 -14.49 -26.48 21.17
N ALA A 79 -15.13 -26.61 20.00
CA ALA A 79 -14.85 -27.71 19.10
C ALA A 79 -13.40 -27.68 18.58
N MET A 80 -12.87 -26.49 18.24
CA MET A 80 -11.46 -26.30 17.85
C MET A 80 -10.52 -26.67 19.00
N TYR A 81 -10.80 -26.23 20.22
CA TYR A 81 -10.00 -26.58 21.41
C TYR A 81 -9.98 -28.10 21.63
N LYS A 82 -11.10 -28.79 21.39
CA LYS A 82 -11.20 -30.26 21.42
C LYS A 82 -10.64 -30.95 20.16
N LYS A 83 -9.90 -30.21 19.30
CA LYS A 83 -9.28 -30.71 18.06
C LYS A 83 -10.27 -31.35 17.06
N LYS A 84 -11.55 -30.94 17.11
CA LYS A 84 -12.54 -31.33 16.11
C LYS A 84 -12.42 -30.47 14.86
N THR A 85 -12.74 -31.04 13.72
CA THR A 85 -12.82 -30.29 12.46
C THR A 85 -13.95 -29.26 12.52
N VAL A 86 -13.64 -27.99 12.20
CA VAL A 86 -14.61 -26.91 12.12
C VAL A 86 -14.45 -26.14 10.81
N ASP A 87 -15.52 -25.53 10.36
CA ASP A 87 -15.45 -24.60 9.23
C ASP A 87 -14.80 -23.28 9.69
N THR A 88 -13.53 -23.15 9.38
CA THR A 88 -12.72 -21.98 9.74
C THR A 88 -13.24 -20.69 9.09
N THR A 89 -13.80 -20.77 7.87
CA THR A 89 -14.41 -19.62 7.20
C THR A 89 -15.64 -19.14 7.98
N LYS A 90 -16.50 -20.07 8.39
CA LYS A 90 -17.67 -19.77 9.21
C LYS A 90 -17.25 -19.18 10.56
N PHE A 91 -16.22 -19.71 11.20
CA PHE A 91 -15.69 -19.21 12.47
C PHE A 91 -15.28 -17.73 12.39
N PHE A 92 -14.47 -17.35 11.39
CA PHE A 92 -14.07 -15.95 11.22
C PHE A 92 -15.20 -15.03 10.76
N ASN A 93 -16.16 -15.56 9.99
CA ASN A 93 -17.38 -14.82 9.66
C ASN A 93 -18.24 -14.53 10.91
N LEU A 94 -18.33 -15.47 11.85
CA LEU A 94 -19.00 -15.23 13.14
C LEU A 94 -18.27 -14.14 13.93
N THR A 95 -16.94 -14.17 13.94
CA THR A 95 -16.13 -13.11 14.60
C THR A 95 -16.48 -11.73 14.03
N ARG A 96 -16.43 -11.54 12.72
CA ARG A 96 -16.80 -10.25 12.09
C ARG A 96 -18.21 -9.80 12.47
N ARG A 97 -19.15 -10.73 12.46
CA ARG A 97 -20.56 -10.45 12.78
C ARG A 97 -20.75 -10.01 14.22
N LEU A 98 -20.00 -10.57 15.18
CA LEU A 98 -20.02 -10.12 16.56
C LEU A 98 -19.71 -8.63 16.68
N PHE A 99 -18.67 -8.14 15.97
CA PHE A 99 -18.31 -6.72 15.98
C PHE A 99 -19.38 -5.87 15.28
N THR A 100 -19.81 -6.25 14.09
CA THR A 100 -20.85 -5.50 13.34
C THR A 100 -22.14 -5.35 14.16
N ILE A 101 -22.58 -6.43 14.83
CA ILE A 101 -23.81 -6.39 15.64
C ILE A 101 -23.58 -5.58 16.93
N GLY A 102 -22.43 -5.75 17.57
CA GLY A 102 -22.07 -5.05 18.80
C GLY A 102 -21.95 -3.54 18.60
N GLU A 103 -21.30 -3.10 17.55
CA GLU A 103 -21.20 -1.69 17.16
C GLU A 103 -22.57 -1.08 16.84
N ARG A 104 -23.42 -1.86 16.15
CA ARG A 104 -24.78 -1.43 15.85
C ARG A 104 -25.62 -1.31 17.12
N LEU A 105 -25.50 -2.26 18.04
CA LEU A 105 -26.16 -2.23 19.34
C LEU A 105 -25.71 -0.99 20.15
N ASP A 106 -24.41 -0.72 20.18
CA ASP A 106 -23.85 0.46 20.86
C ASP A 106 -24.40 1.77 20.27
N SER A 107 -24.47 1.87 18.95
CA SER A 107 -25.05 3.03 18.26
C SER A 107 -26.54 3.24 18.62
N LEU A 108 -27.27 2.18 18.91
CA LEU A 108 -28.67 2.28 19.36
C LEU A 108 -28.77 2.67 20.84
N ASP A 109 -27.87 2.14 21.68
CA ASP A 109 -27.79 2.42 23.11
C ASP A 109 -27.38 3.88 23.39
N MET A 110 -26.68 4.52 22.46
CA MET A 110 -26.34 5.94 22.49
C MET A 110 -27.50 6.89 22.21
N ARG A 111 -28.65 6.38 21.75
CA ARG A 111 -29.79 7.23 21.43
C ARG A 111 -30.47 7.75 22.71
N PRO A 112 -30.75 9.05 22.80
CA PRO A 112 -31.43 9.61 23.95
C PRO A 112 -32.86 9.05 24.07
N ASP A 113 -33.29 8.87 25.32
CA ASP A 113 -34.67 8.53 25.64
C ASP A 113 -35.62 9.75 25.39
N LYS A 114 -36.90 9.54 25.61
CA LYS A 114 -37.92 10.61 25.45
C LYS A 114 -37.67 11.85 26.34
N LYS A 115 -36.77 11.74 27.32
CA LYS A 115 -36.38 12.83 28.24
C LYS A 115 -34.99 13.39 27.90
N GLY A 116 -34.42 13.01 26.75
CA GLY A 116 -33.10 13.46 26.28
C GLY A 116 -31.91 12.80 27.02
N ARG A 117 -32.11 11.74 27.79
CA ARG A 117 -31.05 11.08 28.57
C ARG A 117 -30.50 9.89 27.79
N VAL A 118 -29.18 9.79 27.70
CA VAL A 118 -28.47 8.64 27.17
C VAL A 118 -28.17 7.66 28.32
N ASN A 119 -28.54 6.39 28.13
CA ASN A 119 -28.28 5.34 29.10
C ASN A 119 -27.59 4.16 28.40
N LEU A 120 -26.27 4.04 28.58
CA LEU A 120 -25.43 3.03 27.94
C LEU A 120 -25.53 1.69 28.66
N SER A 121 -26.70 1.04 28.53
CA SER A 121 -27.02 -0.21 29.27
C SER A 121 -26.22 -1.43 28.82
N TYR A 122 -25.73 -1.43 27.57
CA TYR A 122 -25.05 -2.59 26.95
C TYR A 122 -23.57 -2.37 26.71
N ARG A 123 -23.09 -1.11 26.65
CA ARG A 123 -21.73 -0.76 26.23
C ARG A 123 -20.64 -1.49 27.00
N SER A 124 -20.63 -1.37 28.32
CA SER A 124 -19.55 -1.91 29.17
C SER A 124 -19.38 -3.41 29.02
N ASP A 125 -20.47 -4.17 29.07
CA ASP A 125 -20.42 -5.62 28.94
C ASP A 125 -20.07 -6.08 27.55
N ASN A 126 -20.59 -5.42 26.51
CA ASN A 126 -20.27 -5.74 25.12
C ASN A 126 -18.83 -5.41 24.79
N ALA A 127 -18.31 -4.25 25.20
CA ALA A 127 -16.91 -3.89 25.01
C ALA A 127 -15.98 -4.92 25.63
N ARG A 128 -16.22 -5.32 26.87
CA ARG A 128 -15.42 -6.34 27.57
C ARG A 128 -15.41 -7.66 26.83
N ARG A 129 -16.59 -8.14 26.40
CA ARG A 129 -16.72 -9.42 25.66
C ARG A 129 -16.03 -9.33 24.29
N LEU A 130 -16.32 -8.30 23.50
CA LEU A 130 -15.78 -8.15 22.16
C LEU A 130 -14.27 -7.93 22.15
N ALA A 131 -13.73 -7.24 23.16
CA ALA A 131 -12.28 -7.07 23.29
C ALA A 131 -11.55 -8.44 23.37
N THR A 132 -12.19 -9.48 23.96
CA THR A 132 -11.61 -10.83 24.02
C THR A 132 -11.60 -11.52 22.66
N TYR A 133 -12.52 -11.18 21.76
CA TYR A 133 -12.61 -11.75 20.41
C TYR A 133 -11.80 -10.97 19.37
N ARG A 134 -11.39 -9.73 19.68
CA ARG A 134 -10.68 -8.83 18.76
C ARG A 134 -9.42 -9.46 18.14
N PRO A 135 -8.56 -10.24 18.84
CA PRO A 135 -7.43 -10.91 18.21
C PRO A 135 -7.81 -11.83 17.05
N ASN A 136 -9.02 -12.40 17.04
CA ASN A 136 -9.50 -13.27 15.96
C ASN A 136 -9.87 -12.52 14.68
N LEU A 137 -10.05 -11.21 14.72
CA LEU A 137 -10.14 -10.38 13.52
C LEU A 137 -8.78 -10.39 12.77
N TYR A 138 -7.67 -10.24 13.49
CA TYR A 138 -6.34 -10.35 12.88
C TYR A 138 -6.10 -11.74 12.26
N PHE A 139 -6.38 -12.80 12.99
CA PHE A 139 -6.23 -14.16 12.48
C PHE A 139 -7.16 -14.46 11.31
N GLY A 140 -8.38 -13.92 11.32
CA GLY A 140 -9.32 -13.97 10.21
C GLY A 140 -8.79 -13.26 8.97
N GLY A 141 -8.26 -12.06 9.12
CA GLY A 141 -7.60 -11.32 8.05
C GLY A 141 -6.45 -12.11 7.43
N ALA A 142 -5.56 -12.66 8.25
CA ALA A 142 -4.45 -13.49 7.80
C ALA A 142 -4.90 -14.79 7.09
N TYR A 143 -5.99 -15.40 7.57
CA TYR A 143 -6.59 -16.58 6.94
C TYR A 143 -7.15 -16.27 5.55
N HIS A 144 -7.95 -15.22 5.43
CA HIS A 144 -8.55 -14.82 4.16
C HIS A 144 -7.51 -14.31 3.17
N LEU A 145 -6.47 -13.61 3.64
CA LEU A 145 -5.36 -13.15 2.81
C LEU A 145 -4.61 -14.33 2.16
N ARG A 146 -4.33 -15.40 2.93
CA ARG A 146 -3.72 -16.62 2.38
C ARG A 146 -4.58 -17.34 1.35
N LYS A 147 -5.89 -17.15 1.39
CA LYS A 147 -6.85 -17.67 0.41
C LYS A 147 -7.13 -16.70 -0.74
N ASP A 148 -6.38 -15.62 -0.85
CA ASP A 148 -6.57 -14.55 -1.84
C ASP A 148 -7.97 -13.88 -1.82
N GLN A 149 -8.65 -13.97 -0.68
CA GLN A 149 -9.93 -13.32 -0.43
C GLN A 149 -9.68 -11.90 0.11
N LEU A 150 -9.12 -11.04 -0.76
CA LEU A 150 -8.52 -9.77 -0.37
C LEU A 150 -9.51 -8.83 0.32
N GLN A 151 -10.73 -8.68 -0.22
CA GLN A 151 -11.74 -7.80 0.39
C GLN A 151 -12.08 -8.25 1.81
N THR A 152 -12.34 -9.55 2.01
CA THR A 152 -12.68 -10.08 3.33
C THR A 152 -11.50 -9.97 4.32
N ALA A 153 -10.27 -10.14 3.82
CA ALA A 153 -9.07 -9.94 4.62
C ALA A 153 -8.93 -8.48 5.06
N TYR A 154 -9.12 -7.54 4.14
CA TYR A 154 -9.09 -6.12 4.42
C TYR A 154 -10.14 -5.72 5.46
N ASP A 155 -11.40 -6.16 5.28
CA ASP A 155 -12.48 -5.88 6.23
C ASP A 155 -12.14 -6.36 7.65
N CYS A 156 -11.48 -7.52 7.77
CA CYS A 156 -11.06 -8.04 9.08
C CYS A 156 -9.98 -7.15 9.72
N PHE A 157 -8.96 -6.73 8.96
CA PHE A 157 -7.90 -5.85 9.46
C PHE A 157 -8.44 -4.46 9.78
N GLU A 158 -9.28 -3.91 8.93
CA GLU A 158 -9.96 -2.63 9.13
C GLU A 158 -10.79 -2.64 10.43
N MET A 159 -11.64 -3.65 10.61
CA MET A 159 -12.45 -3.81 11.81
C MET A 159 -11.59 -3.93 13.09
N TYR A 160 -10.44 -4.62 13.01
CA TYR A 160 -9.49 -4.67 14.11
C TYR A 160 -8.92 -3.30 14.48
N LEU A 161 -8.53 -2.52 13.48
CA LEU A 161 -7.92 -1.20 13.66
C LEU A 161 -8.94 -0.16 14.09
N ASP A 162 -10.13 -0.19 13.49
CA ASP A 162 -11.18 0.77 13.78
C ASP A 162 -11.82 0.59 15.16
N CYS A 163 -11.62 -0.57 15.84
CA CYS A 163 -12.01 -0.72 17.24
C CYS A 163 -11.50 0.41 18.14
N ASP A 164 -10.31 0.97 17.86
CA ASP A 164 -9.74 2.09 18.62
C ASP A 164 -10.57 3.37 18.51
N ARG A 165 -11.25 3.55 17.38
CA ARG A 165 -12.06 4.73 17.06
C ARG A 165 -13.54 4.54 17.38
N GLN A 166 -13.98 3.32 17.68
CA GLN A 166 -15.38 3.02 17.97
C GLN A 166 -15.76 3.49 19.37
N PRO A 167 -16.89 4.22 19.52
CA PRO A 167 -17.38 4.64 20.86
C PRO A 167 -17.60 3.48 21.83
N LEU A 168 -17.90 2.29 21.31
CA LEU A 168 -18.03 1.05 22.08
C LEU A 168 -16.80 0.77 22.94
N PHE A 169 -15.60 1.05 22.43
CA PHE A 169 -14.33 0.76 23.09
C PHE A 169 -13.68 1.98 23.76
N THR A 170 -14.46 3.00 24.08
CA THR A 170 -13.95 4.19 24.80
C THR A 170 -13.21 3.78 26.07
N GLY A 171 -11.95 4.22 26.21
CA GLY A 171 -11.09 3.93 27.37
C GLY A 171 -10.23 2.68 27.24
N TYR A 172 -10.27 1.96 26.11
CA TYR A 172 -9.35 0.84 25.85
C TYR A 172 -7.99 1.28 25.32
N ASP A 173 -7.93 2.41 24.57
CA ASP A 173 -6.71 2.99 24.00
C ASP A 173 -5.86 1.93 23.26
N PHE A 174 -6.46 1.20 22.33
CA PHE A 174 -5.78 0.13 21.59
C PHE A 174 -4.57 0.62 20.82
N GLU A 175 -4.62 1.83 20.27
CA GLU A 175 -3.47 2.42 19.57
C GLU A 175 -2.22 2.47 20.44
N LYS A 176 -2.39 2.72 21.75
CA LYS A 176 -1.30 2.81 22.71
C LYS A 176 -0.95 1.47 23.36
N ASN A 177 -1.98 0.68 23.68
CA ASN A 177 -1.84 -0.49 24.56
C ASN A 177 -1.70 -1.81 23.81
N ASP A 178 -2.02 -1.86 22.50
CA ASP A 178 -1.94 -3.07 21.70
C ASP A 178 -0.71 -3.07 20.79
N PRO A 179 0.31 -3.88 21.08
CA PRO A 179 1.55 -3.93 20.29
C PRO A 179 1.35 -4.44 18.87
N ARG A 180 0.20 -5.04 18.56
CA ARG A 180 -0.10 -5.56 17.21
C ARG A 180 -0.66 -4.51 16.26
N MET A 181 -1.05 -3.33 16.75
CA MET A 181 -1.68 -2.29 15.92
C MET A 181 -0.86 -1.99 14.66
N ALA A 182 0.44 -1.75 14.80
CA ALA A 182 1.33 -1.45 13.67
C ALA A 182 1.42 -2.62 12.67
N THR A 183 1.51 -3.85 13.16
CA THR A 183 1.57 -5.04 12.31
C THR A 183 0.25 -5.28 11.57
N VAL A 184 -0.90 -5.08 12.22
CA VAL A 184 -2.20 -5.19 11.54
C VAL A 184 -2.38 -4.09 10.51
N ALA A 185 -1.94 -2.86 10.82
CA ALA A 185 -1.95 -1.75 9.87
C ALA A 185 -1.07 -2.03 8.63
N TYR A 186 0.10 -2.65 8.82
CA TYR A 186 0.91 -3.13 7.69
C TYR A 186 0.14 -4.12 6.81
N TRP A 187 -0.54 -5.11 7.39
CA TRP A 187 -1.31 -6.08 6.62
C TRP A 187 -2.53 -5.47 5.92
N ALA A 188 -3.17 -4.48 6.52
CA ALA A 188 -4.23 -3.70 5.86
C ALA A 188 -3.66 -2.92 4.65
N THR A 189 -2.54 -2.21 4.84
CA THR A 189 -1.83 -1.48 3.77
C THR A 189 -1.41 -2.42 2.63
N TYR A 190 -0.79 -3.56 2.96
CA TYR A 190 -0.42 -4.58 1.98
C TYR A 190 -1.64 -5.14 1.21
N THR A 191 -2.73 -5.41 1.93
CA THR A 191 -3.94 -5.93 1.29
C THR A 191 -4.57 -4.91 0.34
N GLY A 192 -4.64 -3.63 0.73
CA GLY A 192 -5.07 -2.54 -0.15
C GLY A 192 -4.18 -2.43 -1.41
N TYR A 193 -2.86 -2.55 -1.25
CA TYR A 193 -1.92 -2.60 -2.36
C TYR A 193 -2.20 -3.80 -3.29
N ARG A 194 -2.41 -4.99 -2.75
CA ARG A 194 -2.77 -6.20 -3.52
C ARG A 194 -4.08 -6.07 -4.28
N MET A 195 -5.06 -5.38 -3.71
CA MET A 195 -6.33 -5.04 -4.38
C MET A 195 -6.13 -4.00 -5.48
N GLY A 196 -5.00 -3.34 -5.51
CA GLY A 196 -4.73 -2.25 -6.42
C GLY A 196 -5.51 -0.98 -6.08
N ASP A 197 -6.01 -0.84 -4.86
CA ASP A 197 -6.74 0.32 -4.39
C ASP A 197 -5.80 1.26 -3.60
N PRO A 198 -5.45 2.44 -4.15
CA PRO A 198 -4.54 3.36 -3.49
C PRO A 198 -5.14 3.99 -2.23
N ILE A 199 -6.46 4.17 -2.16
CA ILE A 199 -7.11 4.76 -0.99
C ILE A 199 -7.05 3.80 0.20
N LEU A 200 -7.39 2.52 -0.05
CA LEU A 200 -7.29 1.48 0.98
C LEU A 200 -5.83 1.24 1.39
N THR A 201 -4.88 1.33 0.46
CA THR A 201 -3.44 1.23 0.75
C THR A 201 -2.98 2.32 1.72
N LEU A 202 -3.47 3.56 1.56
CA LEU A 202 -3.02 4.70 2.35
C LEU A 202 -3.74 4.85 3.69
N ARG A 203 -4.91 4.25 3.85
CA ARG A 203 -5.81 4.48 4.98
C ARG A 203 -5.15 4.26 6.35
N TYR A 204 -4.35 3.22 6.49
CA TYR A 204 -3.62 2.88 7.73
C TYR A 204 -2.10 2.96 7.58
N ALA A 205 -1.61 3.58 6.49
CA ALA A 205 -0.18 3.65 6.20
C ALA A 205 0.63 4.39 7.29
N LYS A 206 0.01 5.35 7.98
CA LYS A 206 0.65 6.09 9.08
C LYS A 206 0.94 5.16 10.26
N GLU A 207 -0.03 4.36 10.64
CA GLU A 207 0.08 3.37 11.71
C GLU A 207 1.03 2.23 11.31
N ALA A 208 0.97 1.78 10.05
CA ALA A 208 1.83 0.74 9.49
C ALA A 208 3.34 1.11 9.54
N ARG A 209 3.67 2.39 9.41
CA ARG A 209 5.07 2.88 9.49
C ARG A 209 5.71 2.67 10.87
N ARG A 210 4.93 2.40 11.91
CA ARG A 210 5.44 2.08 13.25
C ARG A 210 6.02 0.67 13.34
N ASP A 211 5.67 -0.23 12.42
CA ASP A 211 6.31 -1.55 12.29
C ASP A 211 7.63 -1.40 11.54
N THR A 212 8.72 -1.11 12.27
CA THR A 212 10.04 -0.87 11.69
C THR A 212 10.58 -2.07 10.92
N SER A 213 10.15 -3.29 11.28
CA SER A 213 10.56 -4.53 10.59
C SER A 213 9.95 -4.64 9.18
N LYS A 214 8.88 -3.89 8.91
CA LYS A 214 8.14 -3.90 7.65
C LYS A 214 8.15 -2.54 6.94
N LEU A 215 8.85 -1.56 7.51
CA LEU A 215 8.82 -0.17 7.05
C LEU A 215 9.25 -0.03 5.59
N GLU A 216 10.28 -0.76 5.15
CA GLU A 216 10.72 -0.73 3.76
C GLU A 216 9.59 -1.09 2.79
N TYR A 217 8.89 -2.21 3.05
CA TYR A 217 7.75 -2.63 2.22
C TYR A 217 6.57 -1.67 2.32
N THR A 218 6.29 -1.15 3.51
CA THR A 218 5.25 -0.14 3.72
C THR A 218 5.49 1.07 2.83
N LEU A 219 6.72 1.61 2.81
CA LEU A 219 7.07 2.76 1.96
C LEU A 219 6.97 2.42 0.47
N GLN A 220 7.31 1.20 0.05
CA GLN A 220 7.13 0.77 -1.34
C GLN A 220 5.66 0.77 -1.75
N TYR A 221 4.76 0.23 -0.92
CA TYR A 221 3.32 0.21 -1.20
C TYR A 221 2.72 1.62 -1.21
N VAL A 222 3.13 2.46 -0.26
CA VAL A 222 2.70 3.86 -0.16
C VAL A 222 3.16 4.66 -1.38
N ALA A 223 4.41 4.49 -1.83
CA ALA A 223 4.91 5.12 -3.05
C ALA A 223 4.07 4.71 -4.28
N GLN A 224 3.78 3.41 -4.44
CA GLN A 224 2.92 2.94 -5.53
C GLN A 224 1.50 3.52 -5.48
N ALA A 225 0.94 3.68 -4.29
CA ALA A 225 -0.37 4.28 -4.11
C ALA A 225 -0.37 5.75 -4.53
N TRP A 226 0.62 6.54 -4.14
CA TRP A 226 0.77 7.94 -4.57
C TRP A 226 0.99 8.07 -6.07
N LEU A 227 1.78 7.16 -6.66
CA LEU A 227 1.98 7.12 -8.11
C LEU A 227 0.65 6.89 -8.86
N LYS A 228 -0.18 5.94 -8.39
CA LYS A 228 -1.52 5.69 -8.95
C LYS A 228 -2.45 6.89 -8.82
N LEU A 229 -2.39 7.60 -7.71
CA LEU A 229 -3.17 8.83 -7.48
C LEU A 229 -2.62 10.04 -8.25
N LYS A 230 -1.46 9.89 -8.92
CA LYS A 230 -0.75 10.99 -9.62
C LYS A 230 -0.36 12.13 -8.68
N ASP A 231 -0.22 11.87 -7.37
CA ASP A 231 0.32 12.80 -6.40
C ASP A 231 1.86 12.69 -6.41
N SER A 232 2.47 13.46 -7.32
CA SER A 232 3.92 13.46 -7.53
C SER A 232 4.70 13.95 -6.30
N ASP A 233 4.16 14.88 -5.53
CA ASP A 233 4.84 15.43 -4.36
C ASP A 233 4.94 14.41 -3.24
N SER A 234 3.82 13.73 -2.92
CA SER A 234 3.78 12.67 -1.92
C SER A 234 4.59 11.44 -2.36
N TYR A 235 4.58 11.13 -3.66
CA TYR A 235 5.40 10.07 -4.24
C TYR A 235 6.89 10.33 -4.01
N VAL A 236 7.36 11.50 -4.41
CA VAL A 236 8.78 11.88 -4.27
C VAL A 236 9.22 11.93 -2.81
N LYS A 237 8.40 12.52 -1.93
CA LYS A 237 8.69 12.53 -0.49
C LYS A 237 8.85 11.11 0.07
N THR A 238 8.00 10.18 -0.37
CA THR A 238 8.08 8.78 0.07
C THR A 238 9.34 8.09 -0.48
N LEU A 239 9.72 8.36 -1.73
CA LEU A 239 10.98 7.85 -2.29
C LEU A 239 12.20 8.42 -1.56
N GLN A 240 12.21 9.72 -1.25
CA GLN A 240 13.28 10.37 -0.51
C GLN A 240 13.43 9.78 0.90
N GLU A 241 12.32 9.55 1.60
CA GLU A 241 12.30 8.86 2.89
C GLU A 241 12.88 7.44 2.76
N GLY A 242 12.48 6.72 1.71
CA GLY A 242 12.98 5.38 1.42
C GLY A 242 14.49 5.35 1.15
N VAL A 243 15.02 6.29 0.36
CA VAL A 243 16.48 6.43 0.11
C VAL A 243 17.23 6.71 1.41
N ALA A 244 16.70 7.60 2.25
CA ALA A 244 17.36 7.98 3.51
C ALA A 244 17.41 6.82 4.52
N GLN A 245 16.32 6.05 4.65
CA GLN A 245 16.22 4.96 5.63
C GLN A 245 16.79 3.64 5.12
N PHE A 246 16.71 3.39 3.81
CA PHE A 246 17.09 2.13 3.15
C PHE A 246 18.00 2.41 1.94
N PRO A 247 19.21 2.95 2.13
CA PRO A 247 20.09 3.36 1.02
C PRO A 247 20.51 2.19 0.12
N LYS A 248 20.46 0.96 0.63
CA LYS A 248 20.77 -0.27 -0.15
C LYS A 248 19.55 -0.88 -0.84
N SER A 249 18.37 -0.32 -0.64
CA SER A 249 17.16 -0.83 -1.28
C SER A 249 17.21 -0.61 -2.80
N PRO A 250 17.00 -1.65 -3.61
CA PRO A 250 16.97 -1.52 -5.07
C PRO A 250 15.71 -0.80 -5.57
N TYR A 251 14.79 -0.46 -4.68
CA TYR A 251 13.50 0.11 -5.04
C TYR A 251 13.51 1.64 -5.15
N PHE A 252 14.01 2.34 -4.13
CA PHE A 252 13.76 3.78 -3.96
C PHE A 252 14.68 4.66 -4.83
N PHE A 253 15.99 4.41 -4.75
CA PHE A 253 16.96 5.27 -5.43
C PHE A 253 16.77 5.31 -6.95
N PRO A 254 16.65 4.20 -7.68
CA PRO A 254 16.43 4.24 -9.12
C PRO A 254 15.18 5.04 -9.51
N ARG A 255 14.06 4.81 -8.82
CA ARG A 255 12.79 5.50 -9.10
C ARG A 255 12.86 7.00 -8.83
N LEU A 256 13.61 7.40 -7.81
CA LEU A 256 13.85 8.82 -7.53
C LEU A 256 14.69 9.46 -8.64
N MET A 257 15.70 8.75 -9.15
CA MET A 257 16.51 9.21 -10.27
C MET A 257 15.71 9.32 -11.56
N ASP A 258 14.91 8.29 -11.88
CA ASP A 258 14.00 8.30 -13.05
C ASP A 258 13.05 9.49 -12.99
N TYR A 259 12.47 9.77 -11.81
CA TYR A 259 11.60 10.93 -11.64
C TYR A 259 12.33 12.25 -11.90
N TYR A 260 13.53 12.44 -11.37
CA TYR A 260 14.29 13.68 -11.63
C TYR A 260 14.74 13.80 -13.08
N MET A 261 15.07 12.69 -13.74
CA MET A 261 15.36 12.65 -15.17
C MET A 261 14.15 13.08 -16.00
N GLU A 262 12.98 12.49 -15.73
CA GLU A 262 11.74 12.81 -16.44
C GLU A 262 11.33 14.28 -16.29
N LYS A 263 11.54 14.85 -15.10
CA LYS A 263 11.23 16.27 -14.83
C LYS A 263 12.34 17.24 -15.24
N GLY A 264 13.45 16.76 -15.80
CA GLY A 264 14.61 17.61 -16.13
C GLY A 264 15.28 18.25 -14.91
N ASN A 265 15.06 17.73 -13.71
CA ASN A 265 15.57 18.30 -12.47
C ASN A 265 16.93 17.69 -12.08
N TYR A 266 17.86 17.80 -13.00
CA TYR A 266 19.16 17.11 -12.94
C TYR A 266 20.03 17.54 -11.76
N GLU A 267 19.94 18.80 -11.32
CA GLU A 267 20.69 19.28 -10.14
C GLU A 267 20.25 18.57 -8.85
N LYS A 268 18.94 18.38 -8.64
CA LYS A 268 18.45 17.60 -7.51
C LYS A 268 18.87 16.13 -7.62
N GLY A 269 18.74 15.52 -8.81
CA GLY A 269 19.22 14.16 -9.04
C GLY A 269 20.70 14.00 -8.71
N LEU A 270 21.53 14.95 -9.15
CA LEU A 270 22.96 14.98 -8.86
C LEU A 270 23.23 15.05 -7.34
N SER A 271 22.56 15.95 -6.64
CA SER A 271 22.71 16.10 -5.18
C SER A 271 22.41 14.79 -4.43
N TYR A 272 21.34 14.09 -4.80
CA TYR A 272 21.01 12.78 -4.23
C TYR A 272 22.05 11.69 -4.57
N ALA A 273 22.54 11.67 -5.80
CA ALA A 273 23.57 10.72 -6.23
C ALA A 273 24.88 10.95 -5.46
N GLU A 274 25.27 12.21 -5.26
CA GLU A 274 26.47 12.58 -4.52
C GLU A 274 26.35 12.26 -3.02
N CYS A 275 25.18 12.50 -2.42
CA CYS A 275 24.90 12.10 -1.04
C CYS A 275 24.97 10.58 -0.88
N ALA A 276 24.39 9.82 -1.81
CA ALA A 276 24.44 8.36 -1.80
C ALA A 276 25.88 7.82 -1.93
N LEU A 277 26.72 8.46 -2.76
CA LEU A 277 28.14 8.12 -2.90
C LEU A 277 28.99 8.38 -1.65
N GLN A 278 28.52 9.20 -0.72
CA GLN A 278 29.17 9.35 0.60
C GLN A 278 28.98 8.08 1.45
N THR A 279 27.90 7.35 1.27
CA THR A 279 27.62 6.11 2.02
C THR A 279 28.27 4.88 1.39
N ASP A 280 28.32 4.85 0.06
CA ASP A 280 28.94 3.78 -0.73
C ASP A 280 29.57 4.35 -2.00
N SER A 281 30.86 4.70 -1.88
CA SER A 281 31.58 5.44 -2.92
C SER A 281 31.87 4.64 -4.19
N LEU A 282 31.68 3.33 -4.18
CA LEU A 282 31.90 2.42 -5.32
C LEU A 282 30.59 1.82 -5.86
N ASN A 283 29.45 2.27 -5.37
CA ASN A 283 28.16 1.77 -5.84
C ASN A 283 27.93 2.16 -7.31
N GLU A 284 27.72 1.15 -8.13
CA GLU A 284 27.58 1.30 -9.58
C GLU A 284 26.38 2.16 -9.97
N LEU A 285 25.23 1.97 -9.29
CA LEU A 285 24.02 2.74 -9.56
C LEU A 285 24.20 4.22 -9.21
N PHE A 286 24.88 4.51 -8.10
CA PHE A 286 25.12 5.89 -7.68
C PHE A 286 26.11 6.61 -8.60
N LEU A 287 27.16 5.91 -9.04
CA LEU A 287 28.11 6.42 -10.03
C LEU A 287 27.45 6.65 -11.39
N LEU A 288 26.59 5.71 -11.84
CA LEU A 288 25.85 5.86 -13.07
C LEU A 288 24.90 7.06 -13.00
N ALA A 289 24.13 7.17 -11.93
CA ALA A 289 23.24 8.31 -11.72
C ALA A 289 24.01 9.62 -11.75
N LYS A 290 25.15 9.72 -11.03
CA LYS A 290 26.00 10.91 -11.03
C LYS A 290 26.46 11.25 -12.45
N SER A 291 27.02 10.30 -13.19
CA SER A 291 27.52 10.55 -14.54
C SER A 291 26.40 10.98 -15.51
N THR A 292 25.23 10.36 -15.40
CA THR A 292 24.07 10.69 -16.23
C THR A 292 23.53 12.09 -15.92
N MET A 293 23.40 12.46 -14.66
CA MET A 293 22.96 13.81 -14.26
C MET A 293 23.95 14.87 -14.74
N LEU A 294 25.26 14.64 -14.57
CA LEU A 294 26.32 15.54 -15.03
C LEU A 294 26.33 15.71 -16.56
N LEU A 295 26.06 14.63 -17.29
CA LEU A 295 25.95 14.69 -18.77
C LEU A 295 24.82 15.63 -19.19
N ASN A 296 23.65 15.48 -18.57
CA ASN A 296 22.47 16.29 -18.87
C ASN A 296 22.61 17.76 -18.41
N LEU A 297 23.41 18.01 -17.38
CA LEU A 297 23.76 19.37 -16.94
C LEU A 297 24.84 20.05 -17.82
N GLY A 298 25.41 19.35 -18.78
CA GLY A 298 26.51 19.89 -19.59
C GLY A 298 27.85 19.94 -18.85
N ARG A 299 27.95 19.33 -17.67
CA ARG A 299 29.19 19.25 -16.86
C ARG A 299 30.05 18.09 -17.34
N TYR A 300 30.50 18.18 -18.59
CA TYR A 300 31.10 17.06 -19.31
C TYR A 300 32.41 16.55 -18.71
N THR A 301 33.23 17.42 -18.16
CA THR A 301 34.50 17.01 -17.52
C THR A 301 34.23 16.15 -16.28
N ASP A 302 33.29 16.57 -15.44
CA ASP A 302 32.92 15.83 -14.24
C ASP A 302 32.20 14.51 -14.60
N CYS A 303 31.38 14.55 -15.65
CA CYS A 303 30.72 13.36 -16.22
C CYS A 303 31.76 12.32 -16.66
N LEU A 304 32.80 12.75 -17.39
CA LEU A 304 33.87 11.87 -17.86
C LEU A 304 34.59 11.21 -16.69
N GLU A 305 34.95 11.97 -15.65
CA GLU A 305 35.60 11.45 -14.47
C GLU A 305 34.71 10.41 -13.73
N ALA A 306 33.45 10.73 -13.53
CA ALA A 306 32.48 9.81 -12.88
C ALA A 306 32.29 8.52 -13.69
N SER A 307 32.22 8.64 -15.04
CA SER A 307 32.08 7.51 -15.95
C SER A 307 33.34 6.62 -15.98
N GLU A 308 34.54 7.22 -16.03
CA GLU A 308 35.82 6.49 -15.96
C GLU A 308 35.97 5.74 -14.61
N ARG A 309 35.49 6.33 -13.51
CA ARG A 309 35.45 5.67 -12.21
C ARG A 309 34.48 4.47 -12.23
N LEU A 310 33.29 4.62 -12.82
CA LEU A 310 32.34 3.54 -12.96
C LEU A 310 32.87 2.39 -13.83
N ILE A 311 33.53 2.68 -14.96
CA ILE A 311 34.14 1.69 -15.84
C ILE A 311 35.22 0.86 -15.09
N LYS A 312 35.97 1.49 -14.17
CA LYS A 312 36.95 0.77 -13.33
C LYS A 312 36.28 -0.18 -12.33
N VAL A 313 35.09 0.17 -11.84
CA VAL A 313 34.31 -0.68 -10.90
C VAL A 313 33.63 -1.83 -11.66
N ASN A 314 32.98 -1.49 -12.79
CA ASN A 314 32.27 -2.45 -13.62
C ASN A 314 32.49 -2.14 -15.11
N ASN A 315 33.36 -2.92 -15.75
CA ASN A 315 33.69 -2.79 -17.17
C ASN A 315 32.62 -3.34 -18.12
N GLN A 316 31.51 -3.88 -17.58
CA GLN A 316 30.37 -4.38 -18.37
C GLN A 316 29.20 -3.36 -18.37
N MET A 317 29.37 -2.23 -17.71
CA MET A 317 28.35 -1.19 -17.63
C MET A 317 28.33 -0.35 -18.93
N ALA A 318 27.51 -0.71 -19.90
CA ALA A 318 27.45 -0.06 -21.21
C ALA A 318 27.20 1.45 -21.10
N ASP A 319 26.26 1.89 -20.27
CA ASP A 319 25.92 3.31 -20.13
C ASP A 319 27.09 4.18 -19.62
N ALA A 320 28.04 3.59 -18.87
CA ALA A 320 29.24 4.30 -18.44
C ALA A 320 30.12 4.67 -19.65
N TYR A 321 30.27 3.77 -20.60
CA TYR A 321 31.02 4.02 -21.84
C TYR A 321 30.30 5.03 -22.72
N TYR A 322 28.96 4.93 -22.81
CA TYR A 322 28.16 5.91 -23.54
C TYR A 322 28.33 7.33 -22.98
N ASN A 323 28.20 7.45 -21.66
CA ASN A 323 28.35 8.75 -20.97
C ASN A 323 29.77 9.32 -21.16
N ALA A 324 30.83 8.49 -20.99
CA ALA A 324 32.21 8.90 -21.17
C ALA A 324 32.48 9.36 -22.61
N GLY A 325 32.07 8.57 -23.61
CA GLY A 325 32.25 8.89 -25.00
C GLY A 325 31.49 10.16 -25.43
N THR A 326 30.23 10.27 -24.98
CA THR A 326 29.40 11.46 -25.24
C THR A 326 29.97 12.71 -24.58
N ALA A 327 30.47 12.59 -23.34
CA ALA A 327 31.14 13.69 -22.65
C ALA A 327 32.39 14.17 -23.44
N CYS A 328 33.24 13.26 -23.90
CA CYS A 328 34.40 13.59 -24.73
C CYS A 328 34.01 14.32 -26.03
N LEU A 329 32.96 13.85 -26.69
CA LEU A 329 32.45 14.48 -27.91
C LEU A 329 31.95 15.92 -27.63
N ASN A 330 31.20 16.11 -26.58
CA ASN A 330 30.70 17.44 -26.23
C ASN A 330 31.82 18.38 -25.78
N ILE A 331 32.83 17.89 -25.04
CA ILE A 331 34.03 18.67 -24.70
C ILE A 331 34.71 19.13 -26.03
N ALA A 332 34.90 18.23 -26.98
CA ALA A 332 35.52 18.58 -28.28
C ALA A 332 34.70 19.61 -29.05
N MET A 333 33.38 19.50 -29.03
CA MET A 333 32.48 20.44 -29.72
C MET A 333 32.45 21.84 -29.12
N ASN A 334 32.68 21.95 -27.81
CA ASN A 334 32.71 23.24 -27.12
C ASN A 334 34.08 23.95 -27.22
N MET A 335 35.09 23.33 -27.85
CA MET A 335 36.40 23.90 -28.05
C MET A 335 36.48 24.77 -29.29
N ASP A 336 37.34 25.81 -29.26
CA ASP A 336 37.62 26.64 -30.43
C ASP A 336 38.36 25.84 -31.51
N SER A 337 37.66 25.57 -32.62
CA SER A 337 38.18 24.78 -33.75
C SER A 337 39.45 25.35 -34.41
N ARG A 338 39.72 26.66 -34.29
CA ARG A 338 40.91 27.32 -34.89
C ARG A 338 42.09 27.22 -33.91
N ARG A 339 41.88 27.45 -32.64
CA ARG A 339 42.93 27.55 -31.62
C ARG A 339 43.29 26.23 -30.97
N GLN A 340 42.33 25.29 -30.87
CA GLN A 340 42.46 24.09 -30.04
C GLN A 340 42.44 22.77 -30.85
N LYS A 341 42.87 22.80 -32.12
CA LYS A 341 42.82 21.62 -33.02
C LYS A 341 43.46 20.34 -32.39
N LYS A 342 44.61 20.51 -31.73
CA LYS A 342 45.29 19.36 -31.11
C LYS A 342 44.49 18.79 -29.92
N GLN A 343 43.87 19.61 -29.11
CA GLN A 343 43.06 19.23 -27.96
C GLN A 343 41.76 18.53 -28.46
N ILE A 344 41.10 19.08 -29.46
CA ILE A 344 39.93 18.50 -30.11
C ILE A 344 40.27 17.10 -30.61
N ARG A 345 41.36 16.93 -31.37
CA ARG A 345 41.79 15.61 -31.83
C ARG A 345 42.03 14.63 -30.67
N LYS A 346 42.68 15.08 -29.57
CA LYS A 346 42.84 14.24 -28.37
C LYS A 346 41.50 13.79 -27.76
N MET A 347 40.49 14.66 -27.73
CA MET A 347 39.16 14.29 -27.24
C MET A 347 38.48 13.24 -28.11
N TYR A 348 38.58 13.36 -29.46
CA TYR A 348 38.09 12.31 -30.36
C TYR A 348 38.85 10.99 -30.17
N GLN A 349 40.17 11.02 -29.99
CA GLN A 349 40.99 9.84 -29.69
C GLN A 349 40.58 9.20 -28.38
N LYS A 350 40.21 10.00 -27.35
CA LYS A 350 39.73 9.50 -26.06
C LYS A 350 38.29 8.95 -26.17
N ALA A 351 37.43 9.55 -26.98
CA ALA A 351 36.05 9.11 -27.19
C ALA A 351 35.96 7.78 -27.96
N GLN A 352 36.89 7.51 -28.86
CA GLN A 352 36.87 6.34 -29.72
C GLN A 352 36.74 5.02 -28.93
N PRO A 353 37.64 4.65 -28.00
CA PRO A 353 37.57 3.39 -27.29
C PRO A 353 36.30 3.27 -26.45
N PHE A 354 35.78 4.38 -25.91
CA PHE A 354 34.52 4.35 -25.13
C PHE A 354 33.32 3.99 -26.05
N MET A 355 33.20 4.64 -27.21
CA MET A 355 32.08 4.35 -28.09
C MET A 355 32.20 3.00 -28.82
N GLU A 356 33.41 2.51 -29.05
CA GLU A 356 33.65 1.16 -29.56
C GLU A 356 33.28 0.10 -28.51
N SER A 357 33.63 0.29 -27.24
CA SER A 357 33.22 -0.56 -26.16
C SER A 357 31.68 -0.55 -25.96
N TYR A 358 31.06 0.63 -26.04
CA TYR A 358 29.59 0.75 -26.03
C TYR A 358 28.95 -0.05 -27.16
N ARG A 359 29.45 0.08 -28.41
CA ARG A 359 28.99 -0.72 -29.57
C ARG A 359 29.12 -2.21 -29.35
N GLN A 360 30.22 -2.66 -28.69
CA GLN A 360 30.43 -4.08 -28.41
C GLN A 360 29.44 -4.60 -27.39
N LEU A 361 29.15 -3.84 -26.36
CA LEU A 361 28.21 -4.19 -25.27
C LEU A 361 26.75 -4.07 -25.70
N MET A 362 26.44 -3.12 -26.59
CA MET A 362 25.09 -2.80 -27.06
C MET A 362 25.02 -2.69 -28.61
N PRO A 363 25.23 -3.80 -29.31
CA PRO A 363 25.33 -3.79 -30.78
C PRO A 363 24.04 -3.32 -31.48
N ASP A 364 22.88 -3.52 -30.84
CA ASP A 364 21.58 -3.13 -31.39
C ASP A 364 21.24 -1.65 -31.21
N ALA A 365 21.93 -0.94 -30.30
CA ALA A 365 21.73 0.48 -30.06
C ALA A 365 22.39 1.39 -31.12
N LYS A 366 22.13 1.11 -32.39
CA LYS A 366 22.75 1.79 -33.56
C LYS A 366 22.47 3.27 -33.57
N ASP A 367 21.33 3.69 -33.15
CA ASP A 367 20.89 5.07 -32.99
C ASP A 367 21.76 5.89 -32.04
N LYS A 368 22.36 5.24 -31.03
CA LYS A 368 23.24 5.89 -30.04
C LYS A 368 24.71 5.89 -30.48
N TRP A 369 25.25 4.71 -30.80
CA TRP A 369 26.67 4.63 -31.10
C TRP A 369 27.01 5.02 -32.55
N GLY A 370 26.10 4.84 -33.49
CA GLY A 370 26.34 5.08 -34.92
C GLY A 370 26.72 6.52 -35.21
N PRO A 371 25.90 7.53 -34.92
CA PRO A 371 26.23 8.93 -35.15
C PRO A 371 27.49 9.38 -34.41
N SER A 372 27.73 8.82 -33.21
CA SER A 372 28.91 9.13 -32.41
C SER A 372 30.19 8.60 -33.06
N LEU A 373 30.22 7.32 -33.47
CA LEU A 373 31.37 6.73 -34.16
C LEU A 373 31.59 7.34 -35.55
N TYR A 374 30.53 7.67 -36.30
CA TYR A 374 30.63 8.38 -37.57
C TYR A 374 31.42 9.69 -37.40
N ARG A 375 31.04 10.50 -36.41
CA ARG A 375 31.72 11.77 -36.11
C ARG A 375 33.17 11.55 -35.66
N ILE A 376 33.44 10.55 -34.83
CA ILE A 376 34.80 10.24 -34.35
C ILE A 376 35.69 9.84 -35.51
N TYR A 377 35.27 8.89 -36.34
CA TYR A 377 36.09 8.36 -37.44
C TYR A 377 36.35 9.42 -38.51
N PHE A 378 35.34 10.28 -38.81
CA PHE A 378 35.53 11.42 -39.69
C PHE A 378 36.63 12.37 -39.20
N ASN A 379 36.57 12.80 -37.93
CA ASN A 379 37.52 13.78 -37.37
C ASN A 379 38.91 13.20 -37.13
N LEU A 380 39.04 11.88 -37.01
CA LEU A 380 40.34 11.20 -36.88
C LEU A 380 40.94 10.78 -38.23
N ASN A 381 40.23 10.96 -39.35
CA ASN A 381 40.58 10.48 -40.71
C ASN A 381 40.73 8.95 -40.75
N LEU A 382 39.85 8.19 -40.14
CA LEU A 382 39.83 6.74 -40.14
C LEU A 382 38.93 6.20 -41.25
N GLY A 383 39.37 6.35 -42.50
CA GLY A 383 38.54 6.13 -43.68
C GLY A 383 37.83 4.77 -43.75
N ARG A 384 38.52 3.66 -43.47
CA ARG A 384 37.94 2.31 -43.46
C ARG A 384 36.79 2.17 -42.46
N GLN A 385 37.02 2.61 -41.26
CA GLN A 385 36.00 2.55 -40.15
C GLN A 385 34.85 3.52 -40.45
N PHE A 386 35.16 4.70 -41.00
CA PHE A 386 34.16 5.66 -41.44
C PHE A 386 33.22 5.06 -42.50
N ASP A 387 33.78 4.45 -43.58
CA ASP A 387 33.00 3.82 -44.65
C ASP A 387 32.11 2.69 -44.14
N GLU A 388 32.58 1.92 -43.13
CA GLU A 388 31.78 0.88 -42.49
C GLU A 388 30.57 1.47 -41.78
N ILE A 389 30.76 2.49 -40.96
CA ILE A 389 29.67 3.12 -40.21
C ILE A 389 28.70 3.83 -41.15
N ASP A 390 29.19 4.52 -42.18
CA ASP A 390 28.35 5.21 -43.16
C ASP A 390 27.40 4.22 -43.88
N LYS A 391 27.90 3.02 -44.21
CA LYS A 391 27.06 1.95 -44.79
C LYS A 391 26.01 1.42 -43.81
N ILE A 392 26.33 1.35 -42.49
CA ILE A 392 25.39 0.87 -41.48
C ILE A 392 24.26 1.90 -41.25
N LEU A 393 24.58 3.20 -41.29
CA LEU A 393 23.61 4.27 -41.05
C LEU A 393 22.71 4.56 -42.25
N LYS A 394 23.12 4.17 -43.48
CA LYS A 394 22.32 4.33 -44.72
C LYS A 394 21.35 3.17 -44.95
N LYS A 395 21.43 2.10 -44.18
CA LYS A 395 20.50 0.95 -44.21
C LYS A 395 19.37 1.14 -43.20
#